data_4b7f5a468dddb7b73f55b1bf3c1c7a3a
#
_entry.id   4b7f5a468dddb7b73f55b1bf3c1c7a3a
#
_cell.length_a   1.000
_cell.length_b   1.000
_cell.length_c   1.000
_cell.angle_alpha   90.00
_cell.angle_beta   90.00
_cell.angle_gamma   90.00
#
_symmetry.space_group_name_H-M   'P 1'
#
loop_
_entity.id
_entity.type
_entity.pdbx_description
1 polymer ?
#
loop_
_entity_poly.entity_id
_entity_poly.type
_entity_poly.pdbx_seq_one_letter_code
_entity_poly.pdbx_strand_id
1 'polypeptide(L)'
;MGKRPVQLDELISQEYRHGFYTPMDVDAVPRGLSEDVIRVISAKKQEPAFMLEWRLKAFRHWLTMTEPHWATVRHPAIDYQDIVYYSAPRGKADGPKSLAEVDPELLRTYEKLGVPLQERELLAGVAVDAVFDSVSVATTFKDKLASLGIVFCSFSEAVQSHPELVQQYLGSVVPYTDNFFAALNSAVFSDGSFCYIPPGVRCPMELSTYFRINARNTGQFERTLIIADRGAYVSYLEGCTAPMRDENQLHAAVVELIALEGAQIKYSTVQNWYPGDKEGKGGIYNFVTKRGDCREANSKISWTQVETGSAITWKYPSVILRGDNSVGEFHSVALTNHWQQADTGTKMIHLGRNTRSTILSKGISAGHGSNAYRGLVKVAKSAVGARNYTQCDSLLLGDRCAAHTFPYIEVKNPTARVEHEASTSRIGEDQLFYCQSRGISAEDAVSLIVSGFCKEVFKQLPMEFAVEAQKLLGVSLEGSIG
;
A
#
# COMPACT_ATOMS: atom_id res chain seq x y z
N MET A 1 25.70 -30.67 10.51
CA MET A 1 25.44 -30.83 9.09
C MET A 1 25.04 -29.45 8.54
N GLY A 2 25.97 -28.81 7.83
CA GLY A 2 25.78 -27.48 7.29
C GLY A 2 24.76 -27.51 6.16
N LYS A 3 23.74 -26.64 6.24
CA LYS A 3 22.84 -26.38 5.12
C LYS A 3 23.70 -25.80 3.97
N ARG A 4 23.69 -26.44 2.81
CA ARG A 4 24.29 -25.90 1.58
C ARG A 4 23.66 -24.54 1.31
N PRO A 5 24.43 -23.52 0.89
CA PRO A 5 23.84 -22.30 0.40
C PRO A 5 22.93 -22.65 -0.80
N VAL A 6 21.70 -22.18 -0.77
CA VAL A 6 20.76 -22.30 -1.89
C VAL A 6 21.46 -21.64 -3.09
N GLN A 7 21.64 -22.38 -4.18
CA GLN A 7 22.28 -21.83 -5.37
C GLN A 7 21.38 -20.73 -5.96
N LEU A 8 21.98 -19.65 -6.41
CA LEU A 8 21.31 -18.49 -7.00
C LEU A 8 20.34 -18.89 -8.13
N ASP A 9 20.72 -19.92 -8.91
CA ASP A 9 19.92 -20.47 -10.01
C ASP A 9 18.58 -21.10 -9.54
N GLU A 10 18.52 -21.67 -8.32
CA GLU A 10 17.25 -22.17 -7.75
C GLU A 10 16.31 -21.04 -7.28
N LEU A 11 16.85 -19.85 -7.01
CA LEU A 11 16.07 -18.66 -6.66
C LEU A 11 15.58 -17.92 -7.91
N ILE A 12 16.30 -18.03 -9.02
CA ILE A 12 16.03 -17.33 -10.29
C ILE A 12 14.93 -18.03 -11.09
N SER A 13 14.79 -19.35 -10.99
CA SER A 13 13.80 -20.16 -11.74
C SER A 13 12.42 -20.27 -11.05
N GLN A 14 12.15 -19.51 -9.98
CA GLN A 14 10.87 -19.59 -9.28
C GLN A 14 9.79 -18.78 -10.01
N GLU A 15 8.80 -19.48 -10.56
CA GLU A 15 7.47 -18.91 -10.90
C GLU A 15 6.95 -18.05 -9.74
N TYR A 16 6.05 -17.08 -10.03
CA TYR A 16 5.45 -16.20 -9.02
C TYR A 16 5.10 -16.96 -7.73
N ARG A 17 5.93 -16.78 -6.72
CA ARG A 17 5.98 -17.59 -5.48
C ARG A 17 4.67 -17.55 -4.68
N HIS A 18 3.90 -16.48 -4.84
CA HIS A 18 2.64 -16.26 -4.11
C HIS A 18 1.39 -16.63 -4.93
N GLY A 19 1.57 -17.23 -6.12
CA GLY A 19 0.50 -17.56 -7.05
C GLY A 19 -0.39 -18.75 -6.67
N PHE A 20 -0.13 -19.43 -5.54
CA PHE A 20 -0.93 -20.56 -5.08
C PHE A 20 -2.30 -20.12 -4.53
N TYR A 21 -3.30 -21.00 -4.64
CA TYR A 21 -4.63 -20.86 -4.06
C TYR A 21 -4.74 -21.72 -2.80
N THR A 22 -5.38 -21.19 -1.76
CA THR A 22 -5.71 -21.93 -0.55
C THR A 22 -7.13 -22.47 -0.66
N PRO A 23 -7.34 -23.81 -0.73
CA PRO A 23 -8.67 -24.40 -0.83
C PRO A 23 -9.40 -24.29 0.50
N MET A 24 -10.37 -23.37 0.59
CA MET A 24 -11.18 -23.14 1.79
C MET A 24 -12.64 -22.91 1.40
N ASP A 25 -13.57 -23.39 2.24
CA ASP A 25 -14.96 -23.00 2.16
C ASP A 25 -15.13 -21.54 2.60
N VAL A 26 -15.83 -20.76 1.80
CA VAL A 26 -16.06 -19.35 2.07
C VAL A 26 -17.54 -19.04 2.27
N ASP A 27 -17.83 -18.10 3.15
CA ASP A 27 -19.11 -17.43 3.29
C ASP A 27 -19.03 -16.08 2.56
N ALA A 28 -19.74 -15.97 1.45
CA ALA A 28 -19.74 -14.78 0.61
C ALA A 28 -21.14 -14.18 0.49
N VAL A 29 -21.20 -12.84 0.31
CA VAL A 29 -22.44 -12.16 -0.05
C VAL A 29 -22.72 -12.36 -1.55
N PRO A 30 -23.99 -12.21 -2.00
CA PRO A 30 -24.30 -12.20 -3.42
C PRO A 30 -23.48 -11.17 -4.20
N ARG A 31 -23.26 -11.42 -5.49
CA ARG A 31 -22.64 -10.45 -6.40
C ARG A 31 -23.47 -9.18 -6.52
N GLY A 32 -22.79 -8.11 -6.78
CA GLY A 32 -23.39 -6.80 -7.02
C GLY A 32 -23.44 -5.91 -5.79
N LEU A 33 -23.67 -4.63 -6.02
CA LEU A 33 -23.68 -3.59 -5.00
C LEU A 33 -25.06 -2.95 -4.89
N SER A 34 -25.65 -3.05 -3.70
CA SER A 34 -26.93 -2.45 -3.35
C SER A 34 -26.97 -2.09 -1.87
N GLU A 35 -27.96 -1.33 -1.44
CA GLU A 35 -28.16 -1.06 0.01
C GLU A 35 -28.36 -2.36 0.81
N ASP A 36 -29.01 -3.37 0.22
CA ASP A 36 -29.21 -4.66 0.90
C ASP A 36 -27.91 -5.40 1.14
N VAL A 37 -27.01 -5.44 0.14
CA VAL A 37 -25.66 -6.03 0.30
C VAL A 37 -24.88 -5.31 1.39
N ILE A 38 -24.94 -3.98 1.45
CA ILE A 38 -24.29 -3.18 2.48
C ILE A 38 -24.85 -3.49 3.87
N ARG A 39 -26.18 -3.63 4.01
CA ARG A 39 -26.82 -4.03 5.26
C ARG A 39 -26.39 -5.44 5.70
N VAL A 40 -26.26 -6.38 4.75
CA VAL A 40 -25.77 -7.73 5.03
C VAL A 40 -24.32 -7.70 5.50
N ILE A 41 -23.44 -6.91 4.87
CA ILE A 41 -22.03 -6.74 5.32
C ILE A 41 -22.01 -6.21 6.75
N SER A 42 -22.74 -5.12 7.03
CA SER A 42 -22.79 -4.50 8.35
C SER A 42 -23.36 -5.46 9.42
N ALA A 43 -24.40 -6.23 9.07
CA ALA A 43 -24.98 -7.22 9.99
C ALA A 43 -24.00 -8.37 10.29
N LYS A 44 -23.30 -8.93 9.26
CA LYS A 44 -22.27 -9.96 9.45
C LYS A 44 -21.14 -9.52 10.35
N LYS A 45 -20.80 -8.23 10.32
CA LYS A 45 -19.76 -7.61 11.15
C LYS A 45 -20.30 -7.09 12.50
N GLN A 46 -21.59 -7.24 12.77
CA GLN A 46 -22.24 -6.76 13.99
C GLN A 46 -21.99 -5.28 14.27
N GLU A 47 -21.94 -4.48 13.23
CA GLU A 47 -21.57 -3.07 13.32
C GLU A 47 -22.63 -2.23 14.06
N PRO A 48 -22.22 -1.23 14.87
CA PRO A 48 -23.13 -0.29 15.47
C PRO A 48 -23.79 0.61 14.41
N ALA A 49 -24.94 1.21 14.74
CA ALA A 49 -25.77 1.97 13.82
C ALA A 49 -25.03 3.07 13.06
N PHE A 50 -24.07 3.77 13.69
CA PHE A 50 -23.31 4.84 13.05
C PHE A 50 -22.48 4.35 11.85
N MET A 51 -21.98 3.11 11.91
CA MET A 51 -21.21 2.51 10.81
C MET A 51 -22.10 2.21 9.61
N LEU A 52 -23.28 1.60 9.85
CA LEU A 52 -24.25 1.36 8.78
C LEU A 52 -24.71 2.69 8.12
N GLU A 53 -24.96 3.72 8.92
CA GLU A 53 -25.30 5.05 8.38
C GLU A 53 -24.18 5.63 7.52
N TRP A 54 -22.93 5.51 7.98
CA TRP A 54 -21.74 5.92 7.22
C TRP A 54 -21.69 5.23 5.85
N ARG A 55 -21.82 3.89 5.85
CA ARG A 55 -21.78 3.08 4.64
C ARG A 55 -22.88 3.47 3.65
N LEU A 56 -24.10 3.62 4.12
CA LEU A 56 -25.24 3.99 3.27
C LEU A 56 -25.11 5.41 2.70
N LYS A 57 -24.59 6.37 3.49
CA LYS A 57 -24.27 7.71 2.99
C LYS A 57 -23.19 7.66 1.90
N ALA A 58 -22.14 6.87 2.10
CA ALA A 58 -21.07 6.68 1.12
C ALA A 58 -21.59 6.05 -0.18
N PHE A 59 -22.41 5.02 -0.09
CA PHE A 59 -23.01 4.36 -1.25
C PHE A 59 -23.90 5.29 -2.06
N ARG A 60 -24.81 6.02 -1.40
CA ARG A 60 -25.67 7.00 -2.07
C ARG A 60 -24.89 8.10 -2.75
N HIS A 61 -23.79 8.53 -2.13
CA HIS A 61 -22.87 9.48 -2.77
C HIS A 61 -22.17 8.86 -3.98
N TRP A 62 -21.66 7.63 -3.86
CA TRP A 62 -21.00 6.91 -4.95
C TRP A 62 -21.89 6.77 -6.18
N LEU A 63 -23.19 6.52 -6.01
CA LEU A 63 -24.16 6.46 -7.10
C LEU A 63 -24.30 7.78 -7.89
N THR A 64 -23.89 8.90 -7.31
CA THR A 64 -23.89 10.22 -7.98
C THR A 64 -22.60 10.53 -8.72
N MET A 65 -21.57 9.67 -8.56
CA MET A 65 -20.25 9.89 -9.12
C MET A 65 -20.06 9.14 -10.44
N THR A 66 -19.10 9.61 -11.23
CA THR A 66 -18.63 8.92 -12.43
C THR A 66 -17.20 8.43 -12.19
N GLU A 67 -16.89 7.21 -12.65
CA GLU A 67 -15.53 6.69 -12.61
C GLU A 67 -14.58 7.63 -13.35
N PRO A 68 -13.44 8.01 -12.77
CA PRO A 68 -12.52 8.95 -13.38
C PRO A 68 -11.71 8.29 -14.52
N HIS A 69 -11.48 9.03 -15.61
CA HIS A 69 -10.75 8.56 -16.80
C HIS A 69 -9.52 9.43 -17.16
N TRP A 70 -9.06 10.28 -16.24
CA TRP A 70 -7.98 11.23 -16.49
C TRP A 70 -6.57 10.63 -16.34
N ALA A 71 -6.43 9.45 -15.71
CA ALA A 71 -5.14 8.77 -15.55
C ALA A 71 -4.62 8.23 -16.90
N THR A 72 -3.33 7.93 -16.93
CA THR A 72 -2.69 7.33 -18.11
C THR A 72 -2.99 5.84 -18.28
N VAL A 73 -3.49 5.19 -17.23
CA VAL A 73 -3.83 3.76 -17.25
C VAL A 73 -5.06 3.49 -18.12
N ARG A 74 -5.06 2.34 -18.77
CA ARG A 74 -6.14 1.86 -19.65
C ARG A 74 -6.58 0.47 -19.19
N HIS A 75 -7.88 0.30 -19.00
CA HIS A 75 -8.50 -0.99 -18.65
C HIS A 75 -9.90 -1.08 -19.25
N PRO A 76 -10.44 -2.29 -19.44
CA PRO A 76 -11.86 -2.48 -19.73
C PRO A 76 -12.74 -1.84 -18.66
N ALA A 77 -13.97 -1.48 -19.00
CA ALA A 77 -14.96 -1.01 -18.03
C ALA A 77 -15.14 -2.07 -16.93
N ILE A 78 -15.11 -1.62 -15.67
CA ILE A 78 -15.34 -2.48 -14.52
C ILE A 78 -16.85 -2.67 -14.34
N ASP A 79 -17.31 -3.90 -14.31
CA ASP A 79 -18.69 -4.22 -13.94
C ASP A 79 -18.80 -4.35 -12.42
N TYR A 80 -19.21 -3.28 -11.77
CA TYR A 80 -19.40 -3.24 -10.31
C TYR A 80 -20.54 -4.15 -9.83
N GLN A 81 -21.40 -4.67 -10.74
CA GLN A 81 -22.45 -5.60 -10.38
C GLN A 81 -22.00 -7.07 -10.48
N ASP A 82 -20.83 -7.34 -11.06
CA ASP A 82 -20.24 -8.68 -11.11
C ASP A 82 -19.18 -8.94 -10.02
N ILE A 83 -19.00 -8.02 -9.06
CA ILE A 83 -18.06 -8.14 -7.94
C ILE A 83 -18.74 -8.71 -6.70
N VAL A 84 -18.06 -9.61 -5.99
CA VAL A 84 -18.40 -10.03 -4.62
C VAL A 84 -17.70 -9.09 -3.63
N TYR A 85 -18.47 -8.35 -2.82
CA TYR A 85 -17.96 -7.31 -1.92
C TYR A 85 -17.59 -7.77 -0.52
N TYR A 86 -17.89 -9.01 -0.18
CA TYR A 86 -17.49 -9.61 1.09
C TYR A 86 -17.36 -11.12 0.93
N SER A 87 -16.24 -11.65 1.40
CA SER A 87 -15.95 -13.08 1.47
C SER A 87 -15.10 -13.35 2.71
N ALA A 88 -15.49 -14.36 3.48
CA ALA A 88 -14.75 -14.78 4.67
C ALA A 88 -14.65 -16.31 4.72
N PRO A 89 -13.58 -16.90 5.28
CA PRO A 89 -13.51 -18.33 5.56
C PRO A 89 -14.67 -18.77 6.42
N ARG A 90 -15.29 -19.94 6.13
CA ARG A 90 -16.33 -20.52 6.98
C ARG A 90 -15.71 -21.04 8.27
N GLY A 91 -16.16 -20.52 9.40
CA GLY A 91 -15.78 -20.97 10.72
C GLY A 91 -15.56 -19.81 11.69
N LYS A 92 -16.36 -19.77 12.76
CA LYS A 92 -16.36 -18.78 13.86
C LYS A 92 -16.60 -17.32 13.44
N ALA A 93 -17.80 -16.84 13.78
CA ALA A 93 -18.20 -15.44 13.63
C ALA A 93 -17.33 -14.49 14.49
N ASP A 94 -16.72 -14.99 15.56
CA ASP A 94 -15.71 -14.29 16.35
C ASP A 94 -14.34 -14.70 15.82
N GLY A 95 -13.51 -13.73 15.41
CA GLY A 95 -12.13 -13.99 15.02
C GLY A 95 -11.39 -14.79 16.10
N PRO A 96 -10.35 -15.55 15.74
CA PRO A 96 -9.63 -16.38 16.70
C PRO A 96 -8.98 -15.48 17.77
N LYS A 97 -9.17 -15.86 19.05
CA LYS A 97 -8.59 -15.14 20.21
C LYS A 97 -7.12 -15.47 20.44
N SER A 98 -6.63 -16.52 19.77
CA SER A 98 -5.22 -16.93 19.83
C SER A 98 -4.83 -17.66 18.55
N LEU A 99 -3.52 -17.73 18.25
CA LEU A 99 -2.99 -18.50 17.11
C LEU A 99 -3.39 -20.00 17.14
N ALA A 100 -3.62 -20.56 18.32
CA ALA A 100 -4.06 -21.95 18.49
C ALA A 100 -5.50 -22.19 17.98
N GLU A 101 -6.30 -21.15 17.79
CA GLU A 101 -7.67 -21.21 17.30
C GLU A 101 -7.77 -20.92 15.81
N VAL A 102 -6.67 -20.49 15.16
CA VAL A 102 -6.60 -20.23 13.71
C VAL A 102 -6.65 -21.56 12.96
N ASP A 103 -7.38 -21.58 11.83
CA ASP A 103 -7.42 -22.74 10.94
C ASP A 103 -6.00 -23.15 10.52
N PRO A 104 -5.60 -24.41 10.66
CA PRO A 104 -4.26 -24.87 10.30
C PRO A 104 -3.90 -24.65 8.82
N GLU A 105 -4.88 -24.59 7.91
CA GLU A 105 -4.65 -24.31 6.49
C GLU A 105 -4.31 -22.84 6.27
N LEU A 106 -4.95 -21.94 7.01
CA LEU A 106 -4.57 -20.50 7.03
C LEU A 106 -3.17 -20.29 7.59
N LEU A 107 -2.81 -20.93 8.71
CA LEU A 107 -1.47 -20.85 9.26
C LEU A 107 -0.43 -21.31 8.24
N ARG A 108 -0.64 -22.47 7.60
CA ARG A 108 0.22 -22.97 6.52
C ARG A 108 0.32 -22.00 5.33
N THR A 109 -0.78 -21.31 5.01
CA THR A 109 -0.79 -20.29 3.94
C THR A 109 0.17 -19.15 4.28
N TYR A 110 0.08 -18.60 5.48
CA TYR A 110 0.96 -17.52 5.90
C TYR A 110 2.42 -17.95 6.09
N GLU A 111 2.67 -19.17 6.56
CA GLU A 111 4.02 -19.75 6.58
C GLU A 111 4.64 -19.84 5.17
N LYS A 112 3.88 -20.32 4.17
CA LYS A 112 4.32 -20.34 2.76
C LYS A 112 4.61 -18.94 2.22
N LEU A 113 3.85 -17.94 2.66
CA LEU A 113 4.03 -16.54 2.29
C LEU A 113 5.23 -15.91 3.01
N GLY A 114 5.81 -16.59 4.00
CA GLY A 114 6.90 -16.07 4.81
C GLY A 114 6.46 -15.02 5.82
N VAL A 115 5.17 -14.97 6.15
CA VAL A 115 4.62 -14.06 7.18
C VAL A 115 4.80 -14.69 8.56
N PRO A 116 5.55 -14.08 9.46
CA PRO A 116 5.81 -14.64 10.79
C PRO A 116 4.60 -14.45 11.70
N LEU A 117 3.78 -15.48 11.85
CA LEU A 117 2.65 -15.48 12.79
C LEU A 117 3.00 -16.00 14.19
N GLN A 118 4.12 -16.70 14.33
CA GLN A 118 4.56 -17.24 15.62
C GLN A 118 5.52 -16.28 16.32
N GLU A 119 5.21 -15.89 17.55
CA GLU A 119 6.04 -14.96 18.34
C GLU A 119 7.49 -15.45 18.56
N ARG A 120 7.74 -16.76 18.47
CA ARG A 120 9.08 -17.35 18.60
C ARG A 120 9.99 -17.11 17.40
N GLU A 121 9.43 -16.83 16.23
CA GLU A 121 10.20 -16.51 15.01
C GLU A 121 10.49 -15.00 14.91
N LEU A 122 9.92 -14.22 15.79
CA LEU A 122 9.97 -12.76 15.83
C LEU A 122 11.16 -12.22 16.64
N LEU A 123 12.35 -12.75 16.42
CA LEU A 123 13.60 -12.11 16.86
C LEU A 123 13.78 -10.70 16.24
N ALA A 124 12.99 -10.36 15.24
CA ALA A 124 13.02 -9.06 14.55
C ALA A 124 12.16 -7.97 15.21
N GLY A 125 11.31 -8.30 16.22
CA GLY A 125 10.49 -7.28 16.90
C GLY A 125 9.41 -6.64 16.03
N VAL A 126 8.69 -7.44 15.21
CA VAL A 126 7.56 -6.99 14.38
C VAL A 126 6.26 -7.57 14.92
N ALA A 127 5.24 -6.72 15.15
CA ALA A 127 3.87 -7.16 15.41
C ALA A 127 3.10 -7.24 14.09
N VAL A 128 2.42 -8.36 13.85
CA VAL A 128 1.73 -8.64 12.59
C VAL A 128 0.23 -8.82 12.82
N ASP A 129 -0.57 -8.18 11.96
CA ASP A 129 -1.99 -8.46 11.76
C ASP A 129 -2.18 -9.11 10.38
N ALA A 130 -2.77 -10.31 10.32
CA ALA A 130 -2.94 -11.07 9.10
C ALA A 130 -4.40 -11.01 8.65
N VAL A 131 -4.64 -10.51 7.44
CA VAL A 131 -5.98 -10.35 6.84
C VAL A 131 -6.11 -11.30 5.64
N PHE A 132 -7.15 -12.14 5.65
CA PHE A 132 -7.46 -13.09 4.58
C PHE A 132 -8.85 -12.77 4.02
N ASP A 133 -8.90 -12.43 2.73
CA ASP A 133 -10.08 -11.87 2.07
C ASP A 133 -10.67 -10.69 2.88
N SER A 134 -11.81 -10.85 3.50
CA SER A 134 -12.54 -9.78 4.18
C SER A 134 -12.43 -9.76 5.71
N VAL A 135 -11.54 -10.57 6.31
CA VAL A 135 -11.45 -10.69 7.78
C VAL A 135 -10.02 -10.79 8.28
N SER A 136 -9.75 -10.18 9.45
CA SER A 136 -8.52 -10.43 10.19
C SER A 136 -8.57 -11.83 10.82
N VAL A 137 -7.49 -12.59 10.66
CA VAL A 137 -7.38 -13.98 11.11
C VAL A 137 -6.39 -14.18 12.24
N ALA A 138 -5.48 -13.24 12.47
CA ALA A 138 -4.53 -13.30 13.57
C ALA A 138 -3.87 -11.94 13.82
N THR A 139 -3.69 -11.55 15.08
CA THR A 139 -2.89 -10.39 15.50
C THR A 139 -1.89 -10.82 16.59
N THR A 140 -0.61 -10.51 16.40
CA THR A 140 0.47 -10.88 17.33
C THR A 140 0.83 -9.75 18.29
N PHE A 141 1.48 -10.06 19.42
CA PHE A 141 1.96 -9.09 20.45
C PHE A 141 0.89 -8.16 21.04
N LYS A 142 -0.37 -8.50 20.93
CA LYS A 142 -1.50 -7.65 21.35
C LYS A 142 -1.39 -7.22 22.82
N ASP A 143 -1.11 -8.15 23.74
CA ASP A 143 -0.99 -7.87 25.17
C ASP A 143 0.19 -6.95 25.49
N LYS A 144 1.33 -7.16 24.82
CA LYS A 144 2.53 -6.32 24.99
C LYS A 144 2.26 -4.88 24.54
N LEU A 145 1.59 -4.69 23.42
CA LEU A 145 1.21 -3.37 22.91
C LEU A 145 0.17 -2.72 23.83
N ALA A 146 -0.83 -3.46 24.26
CA ALA A 146 -1.86 -3.01 25.18
C ALA A 146 -1.29 -2.54 26.53
N SER A 147 -0.22 -3.19 27.04
CA SER A 147 0.46 -2.77 28.28
C SER A 147 1.08 -1.37 28.18
N LEU A 148 1.33 -0.87 26.97
CA LEU A 148 1.81 0.49 26.67
C LEU A 148 0.67 1.44 26.31
N GLY A 149 -0.58 0.98 26.35
CA GLY A 149 -1.75 1.71 25.91
C GLY A 149 -1.90 1.82 24.39
N ILE A 150 -1.07 1.08 23.63
CA ILE A 150 -1.14 1.03 22.17
C ILE A 150 -2.31 0.13 21.77
N VAL A 151 -3.19 0.64 20.93
CA VAL A 151 -4.22 -0.16 20.25
C VAL A 151 -3.70 -0.55 18.88
N PHE A 152 -3.60 -1.85 18.62
CA PHE A 152 -3.32 -2.41 17.29
C PHE A 152 -4.20 -3.63 17.09
N CYS A 153 -5.19 -3.50 16.23
CA CYS A 153 -6.20 -4.52 16.00
C CYS A 153 -6.84 -4.37 14.61
N SER A 154 -7.70 -5.30 14.24
CA SER A 154 -8.51 -5.16 13.05
C SER A 154 -9.45 -3.96 13.16
N PHE A 155 -9.85 -3.40 12.01
CA PHE A 155 -10.81 -2.28 12.01
C PHE A 155 -12.16 -2.72 12.58
N SER A 156 -12.59 -3.96 12.31
CA SER A 156 -13.83 -4.52 12.86
C SER A 156 -13.81 -4.60 14.38
N GLU A 157 -12.70 -4.99 14.98
CA GLU A 157 -12.53 -4.99 16.43
C GLU A 157 -12.54 -3.57 16.99
N ALA A 158 -11.86 -2.62 16.32
CA ALA A 158 -11.83 -1.22 16.76
C ALA A 158 -13.23 -0.58 16.79
N VAL A 159 -14.08 -0.87 15.82
CA VAL A 159 -15.47 -0.40 15.78
C VAL A 159 -16.26 -0.84 17.02
N GLN A 160 -15.96 -2.02 17.57
CA GLN A 160 -16.64 -2.57 18.75
C GLN A 160 -16.03 -2.09 20.06
N SER A 161 -14.69 -2.09 20.15
CA SER A 161 -13.95 -1.85 21.40
C SER A 161 -13.56 -0.39 21.63
N HIS A 162 -13.46 0.41 20.53
CA HIS A 162 -13.03 1.81 20.55
C HIS A 162 -13.93 2.70 19.66
N PRO A 163 -15.27 2.61 19.75
CA PRO A 163 -16.19 3.30 18.85
C PRO A 163 -16.03 4.82 18.87
N GLU A 164 -15.63 5.40 19.99
CA GLU A 164 -15.39 6.85 20.14
C GLU A 164 -14.22 7.33 19.28
N LEU A 165 -13.10 6.59 19.25
CA LEU A 165 -11.96 6.91 18.40
C LEU A 165 -12.30 6.74 16.93
N VAL A 166 -13.01 5.67 16.58
CA VAL A 166 -13.46 5.45 15.20
C VAL A 166 -14.40 6.58 14.76
N GLN A 167 -15.39 6.97 15.55
CA GLN A 167 -16.30 8.06 15.22
C GLN A 167 -15.58 9.41 15.07
N GLN A 168 -14.56 9.66 15.90
CA GLN A 168 -13.80 10.90 15.88
C GLN A 168 -12.92 11.02 14.62
N TYR A 169 -12.32 9.93 14.16
CA TYR A 169 -11.25 9.99 13.19
C TYR A 169 -11.59 9.38 11.82
N LEU A 170 -12.51 8.43 11.73
CA LEU A 170 -12.92 7.80 10.47
C LEU A 170 -13.42 8.86 9.47
N GLY A 171 -12.79 8.89 8.30
CA GLY A 171 -13.14 9.83 7.23
C GLY A 171 -12.74 11.28 7.51
N SER A 172 -11.99 11.55 8.57
CA SER A 172 -11.53 12.91 8.88
C SER A 172 -10.40 13.38 7.96
N VAL A 173 -9.73 12.44 7.29
CA VAL A 173 -8.66 12.70 6.30
C VAL A 173 -9.08 12.24 4.90
N VAL A 174 -9.75 11.10 4.80
CA VAL A 174 -10.36 10.60 3.56
C VAL A 174 -11.87 10.49 3.75
N PRO A 175 -12.63 11.57 3.59
CA PRO A 175 -14.08 11.50 3.62
C PRO A 175 -14.60 10.64 2.46
N TYR A 176 -15.80 10.10 2.58
CA TYR A 176 -16.41 9.31 1.49
C TYR A 176 -16.65 10.16 0.22
N THR A 177 -16.48 11.47 0.30
CA THR A 177 -16.60 12.42 -0.82
C THR A 177 -15.25 12.71 -1.50
N ASP A 178 -14.12 12.11 -1.07
CA ASP A 178 -12.79 12.40 -1.61
C ASP A 178 -12.69 12.06 -3.10
N ASN A 179 -13.04 10.84 -3.47
CA ASN A 179 -13.04 10.37 -4.86
C ASN A 179 -13.90 9.11 -5.02
N PHE A 180 -14.11 8.68 -6.26
CA PHE A 180 -14.95 7.54 -6.63
C PHE A 180 -14.61 6.25 -5.87
N PHE A 181 -13.32 5.86 -5.83
CA PHE A 181 -12.88 4.64 -5.15
C PHE A 181 -12.88 4.77 -3.63
N ALA A 182 -12.68 5.96 -3.08
CA ALA A 182 -12.83 6.21 -1.65
C ALA A 182 -14.30 6.14 -1.21
N ALA A 183 -15.23 6.61 -2.04
CA ALA A 183 -16.66 6.46 -1.81
C ALA A 183 -17.08 4.98 -1.85
N LEU A 184 -16.63 4.23 -2.86
CA LEU A 184 -16.86 2.79 -2.97
C LEU A 184 -16.30 2.05 -1.74
N ASN A 185 -15.03 2.28 -1.40
CA ASN A 185 -14.42 1.70 -0.21
C ASN A 185 -15.23 2.01 1.04
N SER A 186 -15.60 3.27 1.26
CA SER A 186 -16.38 3.68 2.44
C SER A 186 -17.72 2.95 2.56
N ALA A 187 -18.32 2.55 1.45
CA ALA A 187 -19.58 1.79 1.45
C ALA A 187 -19.37 0.32 1.82
N VAL A 188 -18.26 -0.29 1.36
CA VAL A 188 -18.11 -1.77 1.37
C VAL A 188 -16.88 -2.30 2.11
N PHE A 189 -15.97 -1.46 2.63
CA PHE A 189 -14.77 -1.99 3.27
C PHE A 189 -15.14 -3.01 4.34
N SER A 190 -14.43 -4.12 4.33
CA SER A 190 -14.78 -5.25 5.18
C SER A 190 -13.88 -5.36 6.40
N ASP A 191 -12.61 -5.05 6.26
CA ASP A 191 -11.68 -4.97 7.37
C ASP A 191 -10.49 -4.06 7.00
N GLY A 192 -9.43 -4.12 7.78
CA GLY A 192 -8.21 -3.35 7.69
C GLY A 192 -7.59 -3.18 9.06
N SER A 193 -6.65 -2.26 9.18
CA SER A 193 -5.94 -2.04 10.43
C SER A 193 -6.39 -0.78 11.13
N PHE A 194 -6.56 -0.88 12.43
CA PHE A 194 -6.70 0.25 13.33
C PHE A 194 -5.50 0.33 14.27
N CYS A 195 -4.88 1.51 14.34
CA CYS A 195 -3.76 1.75 15.22
C CYS A 195 -3.90 3.10 15.92
N TYR A 196 -3.81 3.09 17.25
CA TYR A 196 -3.72 4.29 18.07
C TYR A 196 -2.49 4.21 18.98
N ILE A 197 -1.62 5.22 18.88
CA ILE A 197 -0.44 5.36 19.75
C ILE A 197 -0.69 6.51 20.70
N PRO A 198 -0.74 6.25 22.02
CA PRO A 198 -1.05 7.28 23.00
C PRO A 198 0.05 8.34 23.17
N PRO A 199 -0.26 9.49 23.81
CA PRO A 199 0.67 10.60 23.94
C PRO A 199 2.03 10.20 24.53
N GLY A 200 3.12 10.65 23.89
CA GLY A 200 4.50 10.43 24.35
C GLY A 200 5.03 9.02 24.16
N VAL A 201 4.23 8.08 23.65
CA VAL A 201 4.63 6.69 23.47
C VAL A 201 5.36 6.51 22.14
N ARG A 202 6.52 5.89 22.20
CA ARG A 202 7.22 5.38 21.02
C ARG A 202 6.94 3.89 20.89
N CYS A 203 6.28 3.49 19.79
CA CYS A 203 6.04 2.07 19.57
C CYS A 203 7.37 1.31 19.51
N PRO A 204 7.57 0.28 20.35
CA PRO A 204 8.88 -0.37 20.52
C PRO A 204 9.22 -1.35 19.39
N MET A 205 8.29 -1.57 18.46
CA MET A 205 8.45 -2.53 17.36
C MET A 205 7.76 -2.01 16.11
N GLU A 206 8.14 -2.56 14.96
CA GLU A 206 7.41 -2.35 13.70
C GLU A 206 6.02 -3.00 13.82
N LEU A 207 4.99 -2.30 13.36
CA LEU A 207 3.67 -2.88 13.17
C LEU A 207 3.53 -3.27 11.70
N SER A 208 2.94 -4.42 11.43
CA SER A 208 2.76 -4.88 10.05
C SER A 208 1.37 -5.46 9.84
N THR A 209 0.74 -5.16 8.73
CA THR A 209 -0.44 -5.87 8.26
C THR A 209 -0.17 -6.52 6.92
N TYR A 210 -0.58 -7.76 6.80
CA TYR A 210 -0.42 -8.55 5.60
C TYR A 210 -1.77 -8.95 5.02
N PHE A 211 -2.07 -8.48 3.81
CA PHE A 211 -3.32 -8.73 3.11
C PHE A 211 -3.16 -9.84 2.08
N ARG A 212 -4.08 -10.82 2.08
CA ARG A 212 -4.15 -11.90 1.11
C ARG A 212 -5.54 -11.97 0.50
N ILE A 213 -5.67 -11.66 -0.79
CA ILE A 213 -6.86 -12.02 -1.57
C ILE A 213 -6.75 -13.50 -1.92
N ASN A 214 -7.83 -14.26 -1.75
CA ASN A 214 -7.85 -15.69 -2.09
C ASN A 214 -9.10 -16.10 -2.90
N ALA A 215 -10.27 -15.54 -2.62
CA ALA A 215 -11.51 -15.89 -3.28
C ALA A 215 -11.61 -15.37 -4.74
N ARG A 216 -12.37 -16.09 -5.60
CA ARG A 216 -12.60 -15.68 -7.00
C ARG A 216 -13.66 -14.59 -7.11
N ASN A 217 -13.53 -13.73 -8.13
CA ASN A 217 -14.47 -12.64 -8.42
C ASN A 217 -14.76 -11.72 -7.22
N THR A 218 -13.85 -11.69 -6.25
CA THR A 218 -13.94 -10.86 -5.06
C THR A 218 -13.15 -9.58 -5.25
N GLY A 219 -13.74 -8.45 -4.91
CA GLY A 219 -12.98 -7.22 -4.69
C GLY A 219 -12.36 -7.22 -3.29
N GLN A 220 -11.24 -6.56 -3.14
CA GLN A 220 -10.60 -6.32 -1.84
C GLN A 220 -10.76 -4.85 -1.47
N PHE A 221 -11.37 -4.61 -0.32
CA PHE A 221 -11.72 -3.27 0.14
C PHE A 221 -11.33 -3.14 1.61
N GLU A 222 -10.09 -2.81 1.89
CA GLU A 222 -9.61 -2.58 3.23
C GLU A 222 -9.52 -1.09 3.57
N ARG A 223 -9.62 -0.79 4.87
CA ARG A 223 -9.44 0.57 5.38
C ARG A 223 -8.52 0.57 6.59
N THR A 224 -7.41 1.29 6.46
CA THR A 224 -6.42 1.46 7.53
C THR A 224 -6.54 2.86 8.13
N LEU A 225 -6.60 2.95 9.46
CA LEU A 225 -6.62 4.20 10.20
C LEU A 225 -5.53 4.18 11.28
N ILE A 226 -4.55 5.06 11.16
CA ILE A 226 -3.44 5.18 12.11
C ILE A 226 -3.44 6.58 12.72
N ILE A 227 -3.50 6.63 14.04
CA ILE A 227 -3.50 7.86 14.83
C ILE A 227 -2.28 7.83 15.75
N ALA A 228 -1.35 8.76 15.55
CA ALA A 228 -0.25 9.02 16.46
C ALA A 228 -0.56 10.29 17.26
N ASP A 229 -0.80 10.11 18.56
CA ASP A 229 -1.10 11.21 19.47
C ASP A 229 0.17 12.01 19.79
N ARG A 230 0.07 13.08 20.57
CA ARG A 230 1.14 14.06 20.80
C ARG A 230 2.45 13.43 21.24
N GLY A 231 3.52 13.71 20.50
CA GLY A 231 4.85 13.17 20.76
C GLY A 231 5.00 11.66 20.49
N ALA A 232 3.98 11.01 19.94
CA ALA A 232 4.01 9.59 19.64
C ALA A 232 4.86 9.25 18.40
N TYR A 233 5.31 8.00 18.33
CA TYR A 233 6.02 7.47 17.16
C TYR A 233 5.52 6.07 16.81
N VAL A 234 5.29 5.84 15.53
CA VAL A 234 4.99 4.51 14.98
C VAL A 234 5.66 4.31 13.62
N SER A 235 6.16 3.11 13.40
CA SER A 235 6.54 2.61 12.10
C SER A 235 5.61 1.45 11.73
N TYR A 236 5.00 1.53 10.55
CA TYR A 236 3.99 0.60 10.08
C TYR A 236 4.30 0.14 8.67
N LEU A 237 4.13 -1.15 8.43
CA LEU A 237 4.33 -1.77 7.13
C LEU A 237 3.07 -2.47 6.64
N GLU A 238 2.76 -2.30 5.36
CA GLU A 238 1.71 -3.02 4.65
C GLU A 238 2.32 -3.94 3.59
N GLY A 239 2.01 -5.23 3.67
CA GLY A 239 2.33 -6.22 2.67
C GLY A 239 1.07 -6.77 2.01
N CYS A 240 1.10 -7.00 0.69
CA CYS A 240 -0.07 -7.46 -0.05
C CYS A 240 0.30 -8.50 -1.10
N THR A 241 -0.54 -9.57 -1.20
CA THR A 241 -0.40 -10.59 -2.26
C THR A 241 -1.74 -11.12 -2.75
N ALA A 242 -1.74 -11.69 -3.96
CA ALA A 242 -2.89 -12.41 -4.53
C ALA A 242 -2.44 -13.65 -5.33
N PRO A 243 -3.27 -14.71 -5.49
CA PRO A 243 -2.97 -15.84 -6.35
C PRO A 243 -2.99 -15.45 -7.82
N MET A 244 -2.35 -16.26 -8.67
CA MET A 244 -2.45 -16.14 -10.13
C MET A 244 -3.85 -16.53 -10.60
N ARG A 245 -4.50 -15.67 -11.39
CA ARG A 245 -5.82 -15.90 -11.98
C ARG A 245 -5.95 -15.24 -13.34
N ASP A 246 -6.74 -15.86 -14.22
CA ASP A 246 -7.07 -15.35 -15.56
C ASP A 246 -8.06 -14.16 -15.54
N GLU A 247 -8.56 -13.80 -14.38
CA GLU A 247 -9.53 -12.73 -14.16
C GLU A 247 -8.86 -11.49 -13.55
N ASN A 248 -9.39 -10.31 -13.85
CA ASN A 248 -8.99 -9.10 -13.16
C ASN A 248 -9.78 -8.94 -11.86
N GLN A 249 -9.09 -8.56 -10.79
CA GLN A 249 -9.71 -8.32 -9.50
C GLN A 249 -9.43 -6.88 -9.04
N LEU A 250 -10.47 -6.22 -8.51
CA LEU A 250 -10.37 -4.85 -8.02
C LEU A 250 -9.89 -4.86 -6.56
N HIS A 251 -8.79 -4.16 -6.31
CA HIS A 251 -8.34 -3.77 -4.98
C HIS A 251 -8.49 -2.25 -4.83
N ALA A 252 -9.41 -1.82 -3.97
CA ALA A 252 -9.67 -0.41 -3.71
C ALA A 252 -9.59 -0.13 -2.21
N ALA A 253 -8.39 0.17 -1.72
CA ALA A 253 -8.10 0.43 -0.31
C ALA A 253 -8.09 1.92 0.02
N VAL A 254 -8.31 2.22 1.31
CA VAL A 254 -8.16 3.56 1.87
C VAL A 254 -7.24 3.53 3.09
N VAL A 255 -6.30 4.48 3.15
CA VAL A 255 -5.42 4.68 4.31
C VAL A 255 -5.51 6.12 4.79
N GLU A 256 -5.79 6.28 6.08
CA GLU A 256 -5.82 7.56 6.78
C GLU A 256 -4.75 7.61 7.86
N LEU A 257 -3.85 8.58 7.80
CA LEU A 257 -2.83 8.82 8.84
C LEU A 257 -3.07 10.18 9.49
N ILE A 258 -3.04 10.20 10.82
CA ILE A 258 -3.23 11.42 11.61
C ILE A 258 -2.07 11.55 12.57
N ALA A 259 -1.25 12.59 12.41
CA ALA A 259 -0.16 12.92 13.29
C ALA A 259 -0.49 14.22 14.06
N LEU A 260 -0.61 14.12 15.39
CA LEU A 260 -0.83 15.26 16.28
C LEU A 260 0.51 15.95 16.60
N GLU A 261 0.56 16.86 17.58
CA GLU A 261 1.73 17.69 17.88
C GLU A 261 2.98 16.85 18.17
N GLY A 262 4.05 17.08 17.42
CA GLY A 262 5.32 16.37 17.56
C GLY A 262 5.28 14.88 17.21
N ALA A 263 4.15 14.36 16.79
CA ALA A 263 4.00 12.94 16.45
C ALA A 263 4.66 12.61 15.11
N GLN A 264 5.09 11.36 14.97
CA GLN A 264 5.73 10.85 13.76
C GLN A 264 5.14 9.52 13.34
N ILE A 265 4.72 9.43 12.07
CA ILE A 265 4.26 8.20 11.44
C ILE A 265 5.17 7.88 10.26
N LYS A 266 5.77 6.69 10.26
CA LYS A 266 6.44 6.12 9.12
C LYS A 266 5.57 4.99 8.57
N TYR A 267 5.11 5.13 7.34
CA TYR A 267 4.26 4.14 6.69
C TYR A 267 4.97 3.58 5.45
N SER A 268 5.21 2.31 5.45
CA SER A 268 5.87 1.60 4.34
C SER A 268 4.91 0.62 3.68
N THR A 269 5.01 0.47 2.36
CA THR A 269 4.26 -0.52 1.59
C THR A 269 5.21 -1.28 0.68
N VAL A 270 5.16 -2.60 0.75
CA VAL A 270 5.77 -3.48 -0.26
C VAL A 270 4.64 -4.29 -0.89
N GLN A 271 4.30 -3.98 -2.14
CA GLN A 271 3.19 -4.62 -2.84
C GLN A 271 3.69 -5.59 -3.89
N ASN A 272 3.19 -6.82 -3.78
CA ASN A 272 3.49 -7.91 -4.69
C ASN A 272 2.17 -8.59 -5.12
N TRP A 273 1.30 -7.82 -5.73
CA TRP A 273 0.08 -8.33 -6.34
C TRP A 273 0.40 -9.11 -7.61
N TYR A 274 -0.49 -10.01 -8.01
CA TYR A 274 -0.36 -10.70 -9.28
C TYR A 274 -0.50 -9.72 -10.45
N PRO A 275 0.50 -9.63 -11.35
CA PRO A 275 0.53 -8.62 -12.42
C PRO A 275 -0.29 -8.98 -13.66
N GLY A 276 -0.88 -10.17 -13.74
CA GLY A 276 -1.35 -10.79 -14.97
C GLY A 276 -0.27 -11.66 -15.63
N ASP A 277 -0.64 -12.37 -16.68
CA ASP A 277 0.29 -13.19 -17.46
C ASP A 277 1.16 -12.35 -18.43
N LYS A 278 2.03 -13.01 -19.19
CA LYS A 278 2.93 -12.35 -20.15
C LYS A 278 2.20 -11.69 -21.30
N GLU A 279 0.98 -12.10 -21.60
CA GLU A 279 0.07 -11.56 -22.59
C GLU A 279 -0.77 -10.39 -22.06
N GLY A 280 -0.69 -10.11 -20.74
CA GLY A 280 -1.44 -9.04 -20.07
C GLY A 280 -2.85 -9.43 -19.66
N LYS A 281 -3.15 -10.74 -19.53
CA LYS A 281 -4.45 -11.25 -19.11
C LYS A 281 -4.49 -11.46 -17.61
N GLY A 282 -5.59 -11.07 -16.96
CA GLY A 282 -5.77 -11.17 -15.53
C GLY A 282 -4.99 -10.12 -14.74
N GLY A 283 -4.82 -10.37 -13.45
CA GLY A 283 -4.06 -9.51 -12.54
C GLY A 283 -4.91 -8.50 -11.77
N ILE A 284 -4.29 -7.84 -10.82
CA ILE A 284 -4.95 -6.95 -9.88
C ILE A 284 -5.00 -5.51 -10.40
N TYR A 285 -6.17 -4.87 -10.29
CA TYR A 285 -6.34 -3.42 -10.41
C TYR A 285 -6.23 -2.80 -9.02
N ASN A 286 -5.08 -2.20 -8.76
CA ASN A 286 -4.70 -1.67 -7.45
C ASN A 286 -4.96 -0.16 -7.39
N PHE A 287 -6.19 0.23 -7.00
CA PHE A 287 -6.67 1.62 -6.95
C PHE A 287 -6.77 2.07 -5.49
N VAL A 288 -5.75 2.75 -4.98
CA VAL A 288 -5.62 3.04 -3.55
C VAL A 288 -5.61 4.53 -3.25
N THR A 289 -6.40 4.93 -2.25
CA THR A 289 -6.43 6.29 -1.73
C THR A 289 -5.71 6.35 -0.38
N LYS A 290 -4.55 7.01 -0.32
CA LYS A 290 -3.76 7.21 0.91
C LYS A 290 -3.64 8.70 1.22
N ARG A 291 -4.01 9.12 2.45
CA ARG A 291 -3.91 10.51 2.89
C ARG A 291 -3.33 10.57 4.29
N GLY A 292 -2.40 11.51 4.50
CA GLY A 292 -1.85 11.84 5.80
C GLY A 292 -2.15 13.29 6.17
N ASP A 293 -2.53 13.54 7.41
CA ASP A 293 -2.73 14.87 7.97
C ASP A 293 -1.72 15.11 9.12
N CYS A 294 -0.70 15.91 8.84
CA CYS A 294 0.15 16.51 9.85
C CYS A 294 -0.66 17.62 10.53
N ARG A 295 -1.55 17.22 11.44
CA ARG A 295 -2.66 18.05 11.95
C ARG A 295 -2.20 19.17 12.84
N GLU A 296 -1.17 18.91 13.66
CA GLU A 296 -0.62 19.86 14.65
C GLU A 296 0.88 20.12 14.42
N ALA A 297 1.45 21.08 15.15
CA ALA A 297 2.82 21.54 14.94
C ALA A 297 3.88 20.44 15.14
N ASN A 298 5.00 20.56 14.44
CA ASN A 298 6.18 19.69 14.54
C ASN A 298 5.89 18.21 14.22
N SER A 299 4.73 17.89 13.61
CA SER A 299 4.36 16.52 13.24
C SER A 299 5.05 16.10 11.94
N LYS A 300 5.20 14.79 11.77
CA LYS A 300 5.87 14.21 10.59
C LYS A 300 5.14 12.98 10.08
N ILE A 301 4.94 12.91 8.76
CA ILE A 301 4.47 11.71 8.06
C ILE A 301 5.43 11.38 6.92
N SER A 302 5.92 10.14 6.90
CA SER A 302 6.77 9.60 5.84
C SER A 302 6.11 8.41 5.17
N TRP A 303 5.94 8.48 3.85
CA TRP A 303 5.51 7.39 3.01
C TRP A 303 6.70 6.74 2.31
N THR A 304 6.81 5.42 2.38
CA THR A 304 7.76 4.65 1.55
C THR A 304 6.98 3.58 0.78
N GLN A 305 7.10 3.53 -0.53
CA GLN A 305 6.37 2.59 -1.38
C GLN A 305 7.28 1.83 -2.34
N VAL A 306 7.07 0.52 -2.43
CA VAL A 306 7.64 -0.33 -3.46
C VAL A 306 6.50 -1.06 -4.15
N GLU A 307 6.27 -0.71 -5.42
CA GLU A 307 5.19 -1.24 -6.25
C GLU A 307 5.82 -2.08 -7.37
N THR A 308 5.75 -3.40 -7.24
CA THR A 308 6.36 -4.33 -8.22
C THR A 308 5.36 -5.26 -8.88
N GLY A 309 4.16 -5.33 -8.36
CA GLY A 309 3.08 -6.17 -8.89
C GLY A 309 1.92 -5.32 -9.40
N SER A 310 0.78 -5.99 -9.60
CA SER A 310 -0.46 -5.46 -10.20
C SER A 310 -0.42 -5.32 -11.72
N ALA A 311 -1.53 -5.63 -12.38
CA ALA A 311 -1.73 -5.29 -13.79
C ALA A 311 -1.81 -3.76 -13.96
N ILE A 312 -2.50 -3.10 -13.01
CA ILE A 312 -2.62 -1.65 -12.98
C ILE A 312 -2.41 -1.15 -11.55
N THR A 313 -1.52 -0.19 -11.37
CA THR A 313 -1.36 0.56 -10.12
C THR A 313 -1.80 2.00 -10.32
N TRP A 314 -2.80 2.45 -9.56
CA TRP A 314 -3.30 3.81 -9.59
C TRP A 314 -3.40 4.37 -8.18
N LYS A 315 -2.38 5.14 -7.77
CA LYS A 315 -2.20 5.48 -6.36
C LYS A 315 -1.40 6.76 -6.14
N TYR A 316 -1.94 7.71 -5.37
CA TYR A 316 -1.28 8.95 -5.00
C TYR A 316 -1.41 9.23 -3.50
N PRO A 317 -0.49 8.74 -2.65
CA PRO A 317 -0.41 9.17 -1.26
C PRO A 317 -0.28 10.68 -1.15
N SER A 318 -0.87 11.26 -0.12
CA SER A 318 -0.72 12.69 0.10
C SER A 318 -0.38 13.00 1.55
N VAL A 319 0.23 14.18 1.77
CA VAL A 319 0.42 14.74 3.10
C VAL A 319 -0.12 16.17 3.11
N ILE A 320 -1.03 16.44 4.04
CA ILE A 320 -1.49 17.79 4.35
C ILE A 320 -0.64 18.30 5.52
N LEU A 321 0.23 19.27 5.24
CA LEU A 321 1.13 19.89 6.21
C LEU A 321 0.41 21.10 6.85
N ARG A 322 -0.48 20.78 7.79
CA ARG A 322 -1.39 21.76 8.43
C ARG A 322 -0.71 22.46 9.60
N GLY A 323 -0.02 21.70 10.44
CA GLY A 323 0.69 22.24 11.60
C GLY A 323 1.96 22.98 11.20
N ASP A 324 2.34 23.99 11.97
CA ASP A 324 3.60 24.72 11.79
C ASP A 324 4.80 23.77 11.98
N ASN A 325 5.86 23.95 11.19
CA ASN A 325 7.07 23.13 11.18
C ASN A 325 6.83 21.63 10.84
N SER A 326 5.66 21.26 10.32
CA SER A 326 5.38 19.87 9.97
C SER A 326 6.19 19.43 8.74
N VAL A 327 6.43 18.12 8.66
CA VAL A 327 7.29 17.50 7.65
C VAL A 327 6.55 16.36 6.93
N GLY A 328 6.57 16.39 5.60
CA GLY A 328 6.05 15.32 4.74
C GLY A 328 7.16 14.72 3.88
N GLU A 329 7.27 13.41 3.86
CA GLU A 329 8.24 12.71 3.03
C GLU A 329 7.53 11.66 2.16
N PHE A 330 8.00 11.50 0.93
CA PHE A 330 7.54 10.47 0.02
C PHE A 330 8.73 9.86 -0.72
N HIS A 331 8.90 8.56 -0.55
CA HIS A 331 9.94 7.78 -1.20
C HIS A 331 9.26 6.61 -1.95
N SER A 332 9.47 6.49 -3.25
CA SER A 332 8.81 5.43 -4.02
C SER A 332 9.71 4.80 -5.08
N VAL A 333 9.50 3.50 -5.27
CA VAL A 333 9.90 2.76 -6.46
C VAL A 333 8.62 2.20 -7.08
N ALA A 334 8.42 2.43 -8.37
CA ALA A 334 7.37 1.80 -9.16
C ALA A 334 8.01 1.09 -10.36
N LEU A 335 7.82 -0.23 -10.44
CA LEU A 335 8.31 -1.05 -11.54
C LEU A 335 7.15 -1.59 -12.36
N THR A 336 7.23 -1.44 -13.66
CA THR A 336 6.30 -2.02 -14.64
C THR A 336 7.07 -2.86 -15.65
N ASN A 337 6.59 -4.08 -15.90
CA ASN A 337 7.12 -4.97 -16.94
C ASN A 337 5.96 -5.58 -17.72
N HIS A 338 6.25 -6.28 -18.81
CA HIS A 338 5.24 -6.85 -19.71
C HIS A 338 4.16 -5.79 -20.07
N TRP A 339 2.92 -6.00 -19.67
CA TRP A 339 1.78 -5.10 -19.97
C TRP A 339 1.31 -4.29 -18.75
N GLN A 340 2.09 -4.29 -17.67
CA GLN A 340 1.74 -3.54 -16.48
C GLN A 340 1.69 -2.03 -16.74
N GLN A 341 0.78 -1.36 -16.05
CA GLN A 341 0.62 0.08 -16.11
C GLN A 341 0.63 0.66 -14.69
N ALA A 342 1.34 1.74 -14.49
CA ALA A 342 1.33 2.47 -13.22
C ALA A 342 1.13 3.96 -13.47
N ASP A 343 0.16 4.56 -12.79
CA ASP A 343 0.04 6.01 -12.65
C ASP A 343 0.10 6.31 -11.14
N THR A 344 1.30 6.64 -10.68
CA THR A 344 1.61 6.82 -9.27
C THR A 344 2.15 8.21 -9.00
N GLY A 345 2.43 8.51 -7.75
CA GLY A 345 2.99 9.80 -7.35
C GLY A 345 2.50 10.24 -5.99
N THR A 346 2.51 11.54 -5.75
CA THR A 346 2.16 12.08 -4.44
C THR A 346 1.61 13.50 -4.50
N LYS A 347 0.99 13.92 -3.39
CA LYS A 347 0.51 15.30 -3.20
C LYS A 347 1.06 15.84 -1.87
N MET A 348 1.81 16.95 -1.90
CA MET A 348 2.28 17.66 -0.71
C MET A 348 1.57 19.01 -0.63
N ILE A 349 0.76 19.21 0.40
CA ILE A 349 -0.10 20.39 0.57
C ILE A 349 0.36 21.16 1.80
N HIS A 350 1.05 22.28 1.59
CA HIS A 350 1.59 23.14 2.63
C HIS A 350 0.55 24.19 3.05
N LEU A 351 0.12 24.15 4.30
CA LEU A 351 -0.82 25.09 4.92
C LEU A 351 -0.19 25.86 6.09
N GLY A 352 0.58 25.18 6.94
CA GLY A 352 1.27 25.73 8.10
C GLY A 352 2.58 26.46 7.71
N ARG A 353 3.17 27.16 8.68
CA ARG A 353 4.43 27.91 8.53
C ARG A 353 5.63 26.97 8.62
N ASN A 354 6.71 27.29 7.91
CA ASN A 354 7.99 26.58 7.92
C ASN A 354 7.85 25.07 7.62
N THR A 355 6.81 24.68 6.92
CA THR A 355 6.56 23.29 6.55
C THR A 355 7.57 22.83 5.51
N ARG A 356 7.91 21.54 5.56
CA ARG A 356 8.90 20.95 4.64
C ARG A 356 8.34 19.69 4.00
N SER A 357 8.65 19.50 2.71
CA SER A 357 8.38 18.23 2.05
C SER A 357 9.53 17.78 1.16
N THR A 358 9.73 16.47 1.11
CA THR A 358 10.70 15.82 0.24
C THR A 358 10.00 14.75 -0.54
N ILE A 359 10.23 14.71 -1.85
CA ILE A 359 9.68 13.69 -2.76
C ILE A 359 10.87 13.09 -3.52
N LEU A 360 11.02 11.76 -3.39
CA LEU A 360 11.96 10.96 -4.17
C LEU A 360 11.21 9.82 -4.82
N SER A 361 11.04 9.87 -6.15
CA SER A 361 10.31 8.87 -6.92
C SER A 361 11.19 8.26 -7.99
N LYS A 362 11.29 6.94 -8.01
CA LYS A 362 12.03 6.16 -9.00
C LYS A 362 11.05 5.29 -9.79
N GLY A 363 10.93 5.54 -11.08
CA GLY A 363 10.12 4.75 -12.01
C GLY A 363 10.99 3.84 -12.86
N ILE A 364 10.61 2.57 -13.02
CA ILE A 364 11.30 1.62 -13.88
C ILE A 364 10.27 1.02 -14.82
N SER A 365 10.53 1.09 -16.11
CA SER A 365 9.67 0.49 -17.14
C SER A 365 10.46 -0.47 -18.01
N ALA A 366 9.95 -1.67 -18.20
CA ALA A 366 10.52 -2.74 -19.02
C ALA A 366 9.45 -3.32 -19.94
N GLY A 367 9.85 -4.06 -20.97
CA GLY A 367 8.95 -4.74 -21.90
C GLY A 367 7.98 -3.76 -22.60
N HIS A 368 6.69 -3.91 -22.38
CA HIS A 368 5.62 -3.00 -22.78
C HIS A 368 5.06 -2.18 -21.59
N GLY A 369 5.74 -2.21 -20.45
CA GLY A 369 5.32 -1.53 -19.24
C GLY A 369 5.25 -0.01 -19.42
N SER A 370 4.27 0.62 -18.79
CA SER A 370 4.08 2.07 -18.80
C SER A 370 4.04 2.60 -17.38
N ASN A 371 4.92 3.54 -17.05
CA ASN A 371 4.98 4.16 -15.74
C ASN A 371 4.78 5.66 -15.83
N ALA A 372 3.86 6.20 -15.06
CA ALA A 372 3.62 7.63 -14.94
C ALA A 372 3.81 8.08 -13.49
N TYR A 373 4.60 9.12 -13.31
CA TYR A 373 4.69 9.87 -12.06
C TYR A 373 3.82 11.12 -12.16
N ARG A 374 2.94 11.33 -11.17
CA ARG A 374 2.10 12.52 -11.07
C ARG A 374 2.27 13.17 -9.70
N GLY A 375 2.87 14.36 -9.68
CA GLY A 375 3.21 15.09 -8.45
C GLY A 375 2.43 16.39 -8.31
N LEU A 376 1.82 16.62 -7.13
CA LEU A 376 1.25 17.91 -6.76
C LEU A 376 2.04 18.49 -5.56
N VAL A 377 2.58 19.69 -5.74
CA VAL A 377 3.09 20.51 -4.65
C VAL A 377 2.24 21.78 -4.58
N LYS A 378 1.48 21.93 -3.51
CA LYS A 378 0.63 23.11 -3.30
C LYS A 378 1.07 23.86 -2.05
N VAL A 379 1.40 25.16 -2.21
CA VAL A 379 1.77 26.06 -1.12
C VAL A 379 0.67 27.11 -0.99
N ALA A 380 -0.08 27.06 0.13
CA ALA A 380 -1.13 28.04 0.43
C ALA A 380 -0.55 29.41 0.80
N LYS A 381 -1.38 30.45 0.77
CA LYS A 381 -0.98 31.82 1.20
C LYS A 381 -0.47 31.87 2.64
N SER A 382 -0.99 31.02 3.53
CA SER A 382 -0.61 30.93 4.95
C SER A 382 0.76 30.26 5.18
N ALA A 383 1.25 29.46 4.22
CA ALA A 383 2.44 28.63 4.38
C ALA A 383 3.74 29.44 4.18
N VAL A 384 4.00 30.38 5.10
CA VAL A 384 5.22 31.20 5.13
C VAL A 384 6.43 30.29 5.38
N GLY A 385 7.51 30.48 4.59
CA GLY A 385 8.76 29.74 4.76
C GLY A 385 8.68 28.24 4.33
N ALA A 386 7.63 27.84 3.62
CA ALA A 386 7.49 26.48 3.12
C ALA A 386 8.64 26.09 2.18
N ARG A 387 9.08 24.84 2.26
CA ARG A 387 10.14 24.28 1.41
C ARG A 387 9.73 22.93 0.85
N ASN A 388 9.94 22.73 -0.44
CA ASN A 388 9.79 21.43 -1.11
C ASN A 388 11.04 21.13 -1.92
N TYR A 389 11.45 19.87 -1.89
CA TYR A 389 12.38 19.28 -2.84
C TYR A 389 11.72 18.07 -3.48
N THR A 390 11.72 18.00 -4.81
CA THR A 390 11.17 16.89 -5.59
C THR A 390 12.20 16.39 -6.58
N GLN A 391 12.50 15.11 -6.54
CA GLN A 391 13.28 14.40 -7.55
C GLN A 391 12.46 13.22 -8.06
N CYS A 392 12.24 13.18 -9.39
CA CYS A 392 11.57 12.06 -10.05
C CYS A 392 12.41 11.56 -11.23
N ASP A 393 12.94 10.35 -11.09
CA ASP A 393 13.78 9.73 -12.09
C ASP A 393 13.11 8.50 -12.69
N SER A 394 13.27 8.33 -13.99
CA SER A 394 12.75 7.19 -14.75
C SER A 394 13.88 6.44 -15.44
N LEU A 395 13.85 5.10 -15.36
CA LEU A 395 14.78 4.19 -16.02
C LEU A 395 14.00 3.31 -17.01
N LEU A 396 14.41 3.33 -18.26
CA LEU A 396 13.80 2.55 -19.32
C LEU A 396 14.69 1.35 -19.71
N LEU A 397 14.05 0.17 -19.77
CA LEU A 397 14.65 -1.11 -20.16
C LEU A 397 13.99 -1.64 -21.42
N GLY A 398 14.60 -1.38 -22.58
CA GLY A 398 14.06 -1.76 -23.88
C GLY A 398 13.36 -0.59 -24.62
N ASP A 399 12.76 -0.90 -25.79
CA ASP A 399 12.29 0.09 -26.76
C ASP A 399 10.77 0.31 -26.74
N ARG A 400 9.99 -0.57 -26.11
CA ARG A 400 8.52 -0.54 -26.14
C ARG A 400 7.90 -0.07 -24.83
N CYS A 401 8.71 0.15 -23.78
CA CYS A 401 8.25 0.68 -22.51
C CYS A 401 8.14 2.21 -22.54
N ALA A 402 7.36 2.77 -21.61
CA ALA A 402 7.11 4.19 -21.52
C ALA A 402 7.29 4.74 -20.09
N ALA A 403 7.73 6.00 -20.02
CA ALA A 403 7.75 6.78 -18.79
C ALA A 403 7.14 8.15 -19.02
N HIS A 404 6.29 8.61 -18.10
CA HIS A 404 5.62 9.90 -18.16
C HIS A 404 5.80 10.63 -16.83
N THR A 405 5.93 11.95 -16.89
CA THR A 405 6.04 12.79 -15.69
C THR A 405 5.10 13.98 -15.80
N PHE A 406 4.22 14.13 -14.80
CA PHE A 406 3.19 15.17 -14.73
C PHE A 406 3.34 15.99 -13.45
N PRO A 407 4.26 16.94 -13.39
CA PRO A 407 4.39 17.83 -12.24
C PRO A 407 3.29 18.88 -12.26
N TYR A 408 2.68 19.14 -11.09
CA TYR A 408 1.79 20.26 -10.87
C TYR A 408 2.24 21.04 -9.64
N ILE A 409 2.63 22.29 -9.82
CA ILE A 409 3.18 23.14 -8.77
C ILE A 409 2.35 24.42 -8.67
N GLU A 410 1.72 24.62 -7.50
CA GLU A 410 0.91 25.80 -7.20
C GLU A 410 1.49 26.51 -5.97
N VAL A 411 2.14 27.66 -6.15
CA VAL A 411 2.76 28.44 -5.07
C VAL A 411 2.05 29.77 -4.89
N LYS A 412 1.41 29.95 -3.73
CA LYS A 412 0.66 31.19 -3.38
C LYS A 412 1.35 32.04 -2.29
N ASN A 413 2.55 31.63 -1.84
CA ASN A 413 3.32 32.42 -0.85
C ASN A 413 4.72 32.71 -1.39
N PRO A 414 5.13 33.99 -1.45
CA PRO A 414 6.42 34.41 -2.06
C PRO A 414 7.67 34.03 -1.24
N THR A 415 7.50 33.59 0.01
CA THR A 415 8.64 33.12 0.84
C THR A 415 8.93 31.62 0.66
N ALA A 416 8.10 30.92 -0.11
CA ALA A 416 8.29 29.49 -0.36
C ALA A 416 9.50 29.26 -1.28
N ARG A 417 10.13 28.09 -1.10
CA ARG A 417 11.16 27.56 -2.00
C ARG A 417 10.71 26.18 -2.47
N VAL A 418 10.59 26.04 -3.78
CA VAL A 418 10.17 24.77 -4.42
C VAL A 418 11.19 24.43 -5.47
N GLU A 419 11.78 23.25 -5.34
CA GLU A 419 12.77 22.69 -6.25
C GLU A 419 12.19 21.41 -6.86
N HIS A 420 12.33 21.26 -8.18
CA HIS A 420 11.85 20.10 -8.90
C HIS A 420 12.88 19.66 -9.94
N GLU A 421 13.32 18.42 -9.83
CA GLU A 421 14.20 17.75 -10.78
C GLU A 421 13.51 16.54 -11.37
N ALA A 422 13.68 16.31 -12.66
CA ALA A 422 13.20 15.11 -13.33
C ALA A 422 14.24 14.62 -14.33
N SER A 423 14.50 13.33 -14.33
CA SER A 423 15.38 12.70 -15.32
C SER A 423 14.75 11.45 -15.91
N THR A 424 15.09 11.17 -17.17
CA THR A 424 14.75 9.91 -17.81
C THR A 424 16.00 9.37 -18.49
N SER A 425 16.37 8.15 -18.18
CA SER A 425 17.55 7.48 -18.73
C SER A 425 17.20 6.08 -19.24
N ARG A 426 18.03 5.57 -20.13
CA ARG A 426 18.06 4.16 -20.53
C ARG A 426 19.35 3.52 -20.04
N ILE A 427 19.34 2.22 -19.81
CA ILE A 427 20.58 1.49 -19.59
C ILE A 427 21.35 1.52 -20.92
N GLY A 428 22.55 2.10 -20.90
CA GLY A 428 23.41 2.20 -22.07
C GLY A 428 24.07 0.86 -22.38
N GLU A 429 24.22 0.55 -23.68
CA GLU A 429 24.97 -0.63 -24.14
C GLU A 429 26.39 -0.65 -23.58
N ASP A 430 27.05 0.52 -23.46
CA ASP A 430 28.38 0.66 -22.89
C ASP A 430 28.44 0.20 -21.41
N GLN A 431 27.40 0.47 -20.63
CA GLN A 431 27.32 0.03 -19.23
C GLN A 431 27.18 -1.48 -19.14
N LEU A 432 26.34 -2.07 -19.97
CA LEU A 432 26.18 -3.52 -20.07
C LEU A 432 27.47 -4.18 -20.54
N PHE A 433 28.07 -3.67 -21.60
CA PHE A 433 29.34 -4.17 -22.14
C PHE A 433 30.44 -4.10 -21.08
N TYR A 434 30.54 -3.03 -20.32
CA TYR A 434 31.51 -2.88 -19.22
C TYR A 434 31.32 -3.96 -18.15
N CYS A 435 30.08 -4.28 -17.75
CA CYS A 435 29.79 -5.36 -16.80
C CYS A 435 30.14 -6.74 -17.40
N GLN A 436 29.69 -7.00 -18.62
CA GLN A 436 29.92 -8.26 -19.33
C GLN A 436 31.41 -8.53 -19.56
N SER A 437 32.22 -7.51 -19.89
CA SER A 437 33.67 -7.63 -20.03
C SER A 437 34.38 -8.04 -18.74
N ARG A 438 33.70 -8.00 -17.60
CA ARG A 438 34.12 -8.47 -16.28
C ARG A 438 33.50 -9.80 -15.86
N GLY A 439 32.82 -10.47 -16.76
CA GLY A 439 32.23 -11.78 -16.52
C GLY A 439 30.88 -11.73 -15.81
N ILE A 440 30.25 -10.55 -15.69
CA ILE A 440 28.90 -10.39 -15.15
C ILE A 440 27.90 -10.65 -16.29
N SER A 441 26.90 -11.50 -16.06
CA SER A 441 25.84 -11.74 -17.07
C SER A 441 25.06 -10.45 -17.38
N ALA A 442 24.39 -10.38 -18.53
CA ALA A 442 23.56 -9.23 -18.87
C ALA A 442 22.43 -9.01 -17.83
N GLU A 443 21.81 -10.08 -17.37
CA GLU A 443 20.75 -10.06 -16.36
C GLU A 443 21.26 -9.56 -15.01
N ASP A 444 22.39 -10.07 -14.54
CA ASP A 444 23.01 -9.59 -13.29
C ASP A 444 23.44 -8.12 -13.39
N ALA A 445 23.94 -7.69 -14.56
CA ALA A 445 24.32 -6.31 -14.78
C ALA A 445 23.13 -5.37 -14.68
N VAL A 446 21.98 -5.73 -15.28
CA VAL A 446 20.74 -4.96 -15.16
C VAL A 446 20.25 -4.96 -13.72
N SER A 447 20.24 -6.10 -13.03
CA SER A 447 19.85 -6.19 -11.63
C SER A 447 20.70 -5.29 -10.73
N LEU A 448 22.02 -5.25 -10.93
CA LEU A 448 22.93 -4.36 -10.21
C LEU A 448 22.65 -2.89 -10.48
N ILE A 449 22.42 -2.49 -11.72
CA ILE A 449 22.13 -1.09 -12.11
C ILE A 449 20.81 -0.66 -11.49
N VAL A 450 19.76 -1.49 -11.60
CA VAL A 450 18.43 -1.22 -11.03
C VAL A 450 18.50 -1.14 -9.50
N SER A 451 19.20 -2.05 -8.85
CA SER A 451 19.40 -2.02 -7.39
C SER A 451 20.10 -0.73 -6.95
N GLY A 452 21.12 -0.31 -7.70
CA GLY A 452 21.81 0.97 -7.48
C GLY A 452 20.89 2.18 -7.64
N PHE A 453 20.04 2.18 -8.67
CA PHE A 453 19.05 3.22 -8.95
C PHE A 453 18.00 3.37 -7.83
N CYS A 454 17.59 2.26 -7.20
CA CYS A 454 16.59 2.23 -6.13
C CYS A 454 17.15 2.39 -4.72
N LYS A 455 18.48 2.34 -4.55
CA LYS A 455 19.17 2.26 -3.25
C LYS A 455 18.71 3.30 -2.22
N GLU A 456 18.46 4.53 -2.63
CA GLU A 456 18.07 5.61 -1.71
C GLU A 456 16.67 5.38 -1.12
N VAL A 457 15.76 4.82 -1.91
CA VAL A 457 14.41 4.47 -1.44
C VAL A 457 14.47 3.26 -0.50
N PHE A 458 15.25 2.23 -0.86
CA PHE A 458 15.37 1.02 -0.03
C PHE A 458 15.97 1.29 1.35
N LYS A 459 16.85 2.28 1.49
CA LYS A 459 17.37 2.71 2.79
C LYS A 459 16.28 3.23 3.75
N GLN A 460 15.11 3.58 3.23
CA GLN A 460 13.98 4.02 4.05
C GLN A 460 13.14 2.86 4.59
N LEU A 461 13.30 1.65 4.06
CA LEU A 461 12.62 0.46 4.54
C LEU A 461 13.37 -0.16 5.72
N PRO A 462 12.67 -0.88 6.63
CA PRO A 462 13.32 -1.82 7.53
C PRO A 462 14.14 -2.85 6.73
N MET A 463 15.24 -3.35 7.33
CA MET A 463 16.24 -4.14 6.59
C MET A 463 15.65 -5.41 5.95
N GLU A 464 14.78 -6.13 6.65
CA GLU A 464 14.13 -7.34 6.15
C GLU A 464 13.30 -7.06 4.89
N PHE A 465 12.56 -5.96 4.90
CA PHE A 465 11.71 -5.54 3.79
C PHE A 465 12.50 -4.92 2.63
N ALA A 466 13.64 -4.29 2.91
CA ALA A 466 14.55 -3.83 1.87
C ALA A 466 15.12 -5.01 1.06
N VAL A 467 15.46 -6.11 1.75
CA VAL A 467 15.93 -7.36 1.09
C VAL A 467 14.80 -8.00 0.27
N GLU A 468 13.57 -8.04 0.80
CA GLU A 468 12.42 -8.54 0.06
C GLU A 468 12.15 -7.69 -1.19
N ALA A 469 12.12 -6.37 -1.06
CA ALA A 469 11.93 -5.46 -2.18
C ALA A 469 12.99 -5.63 -3.27
N GLN A 470 14.26 -5.82 -2.90
CA GLN A 470 15.32 -6.09 -3.87
C GLN A 470 15.12 -7.40 -4.62
N LYS A 471 14.70 -8.47 -3.93
CA LYS A 471 14.39 -9.77 -4.57
C LYS A 471 13.21 -9.65 -5.53
N LEU A 472 12.14 -8.94 -5.13
CA LEU A 472 10.97 -8.71 -5.97
C LEU A 472 11.32 -7.94 -7.25
N LEU A 473 12.20 -6.95 -7.17
CA LEU A 473 12.68 -6.24 -8.36
C LEU A 473 13.43 -7.18 -9.31
N GLY A 474 14.30 -8.04 -8.79
CA GLY A 474 15.01 -9.03 -9.60
C GLY A 474 14.06 -9.94 -10.36
N VAL A 475 13.14 -10.59 -9.65
CA VAL A 475 12.13 -11.49 -10.23
C VAL A 475 11.22 -10.77 -11.26
N SER A 476 10.82 -9.55 -10.96
CA SER A 476 9.93 -8.78 -11.87
C SER A 476 10.62 -8.33 -13.16
N LEU A 477 11.94 -8.36 -13.22
CA LEU A 477 12.71 -7.99 -14.41
C LEU A 477 13.23 -9.21 -15.21
N GLU A 478 13.01 -10.43 -14.73
CA GLU A 478 13.39 -11.65 -15.48
C GLU A 478 12.76 -11.66 -16.88
N GLY A 479 13.58 -11.98 -17.88
CA GLY A 479 13.16 -12.01 -19.28
C GLY A 479 12.86 -10.65 -19.89
N SER A 480 13.16 -9.53 -19.24
CA SER A 480 12.99 -8.18 -19.79
C SER A 480 14.11 -7.74 -20.74
N ILE A 481 15.19 -8.54 -20.82
CA ILE A 481 16.33 -8.33 -21.69
C ILE A 481 16.23 -9.36 -22.83
N GLY A 482 15.62 -9.03 -23.92
CA GLY A 482 15.53 -9.84 -25.12
C GLY A 482 15.25 -8.98 -26.34
#